data_48744a46ce2b7def10d4b7f5691e2076
#
_entry.id   48744a46ce2b7def10d4b7f5691e2076
#
_cell.length_a   1.000
_cell.length_b   1.000
_cell.length_c   1.000
_cell.angle_alpha   90.00
_cell.angle_beta   90.00
_cell.angle_gamma   90.00
#
_symmetry.space_group_name_H-M   'P 1'
#
loop_
_entity.id
_entity.type
_entity.pdbx_description
1 polymer ?
#
loop_
_entity_poly.entity_id
_entity_poly.type
_entity_poly.pdbx_seq_one_letter_code
_entity_poly.pdbx_strand_id
1 'polypeptide(L)'
;MIGGSEEKKIKKAINKANNFLQHEIFFGPLVPDTAFTSQNLKNFNRIAAIYHDQGLTPLKSLFFEKSINVSLNLPIIRTSVDHGTAFDIAYKGVAKISSFIEAASWAVKLYETKNLKN
;
A
#
# COMPACT_ATOMS: atom_id res chain seq x y z
N MET A 1 7.30 -14.06 23.01
CA MET A 1 7.29 -12.86 22.13
C MET A 1 8.32 -13.10 21.03
N ILE A 2 7.89 -13.29 19.81
CA ILE A 2 8.76 -13.62 18.66
C ILE A 2 9.10 -12.29 17.95
N GLY A 3 9.83 -11.41 18.62
CA GLY A 3 10.29 -10.16 18.02
C GLY A 3 11.81 -10.10 18.10
N GLY A 4 12.45 -9.96 16.93
CA GLY A 4 13.91 -9.81 16.81
C GLY A 4 14.38 -8.39 17.12
N SER A 5 15.62 -8.10 16.74
CA SER A 5 16.22 -6.75 16.88
C SER A 5 15.48 -5.68 16.06
N GLU A 6 14.77 -6.11 15.01
CA GLU A 6 13.98 -5.26 14.12
C GLU A 6 12.84 -4.57 14.84
N GLU A 7 12.13 -5.27 15.73
CA GLU A 7 11.02 -4.69 16.49
C GLU A 7 11.45 -3.46 17.28
N LYS A 8 12.60 -3.53 17.94
CA LYS A 8 13.16 -2.39 18.68
C LYS A 8 13.47 -1.20 17.78
N LYS A 9 14.02 -1.48 16.58
CA LYS A 9 14.32 -0.44 15.59
C LYS A 9 13.05 0.23 15.07
N ILE A 10 12.02 -0.56 14.76
CA ILE A 10 10.72 -0.06 14.30
C ILE A 10 10.05 0.81 15.36
N LYS A 11 9.98 0.35 16.62
CA LYS A 11 9.45 1.15 17.73
C LYS A 11 10.17 2.50 17.88
N LYS A 12 11.51 2.47 17.81
CA LYS A 12 12.30 3.70 17.86
C LYS A 12 12.01 4.63 16.68
N ALA A 13 11.83 4.09 15.48
CA ALA A 13 11.50 4.87 14.28
C ALA A 13 10.11 5.49 14.38
N ILE A 14 9.10 4.73 14.85
CA ILE A 14 7.74 5.22 15.10
C ILE A 14 7.75 6.39 16.09
N ASN A 15 8.39 6.21 17.25
CA ASN A 15 8.49 7.27 18.26
C ASN A 15 9.16 8.53 17.71
N LYS A 16 10.27 8.34 16.93
CA LYS A 16 10.95 9.47 16.29
C LYS A 16 10.06 10.20 15.29
N ALA A 17 9.30 9.47 14.48
CA ALA A 17 8.38 10.04 13.49
C ALA A 17 7.23 10.80 14.16
N ASN A 18 6.60 10.22 15.18
CA ASN A 18 5.52 10.87 15.93
C ASN A 18 6.02 12.13 16.66
N ASN A 19 7.18 12.08 17.28
CA ASN A 19 7.80 13.24 17.92
C ASN A 19 8.12 14.35 16.91
N PHE A 20 8.64 14.00 15.74
CA PHE A 20 8.93 14.97 14.69
C PHE A 20 7.68 15.67 14.17
N LEU A 21 6.58 14.93 14.04
CA LEU A 21 5.29 15.46 13.58
C LEU A 21 4.47 16.11 14.70
N GLN A 22 4.88 15.94 15.95
CA GLN A 22 4.14 16.37 17.15
C GLN A 22 2.70 15.78 17.20
N HIS A 23 2.49 14.63 16.58
CA HIS A 23 1.22 13.90 16.52
C HIS A 23 1.46 12.40 16.56
N GLU A 24 0.60 11.68 17.28
CA GLU A 24 0.60 10.22 17.29
C GLU A 24 -0.23 9.68 16.12
N ILE A 25 0.37 9.57 14.94
CA ILE A 25 -0.26 9.04 13.72
C ILE A 25 0.32 7.69 13.27
N PHE A 26 1.49 7.32 13.78
CA PHE A 26 2.10 6.03 13.50
C PHE A 26 1.94 5.11 14.70
N PHE A 27 1.40 3.93 14.46
CA PHE A 27 1.15 2.90 15.47
C PHE A 27 1.83 1.59 15.07
N GLY A 28 2.29 0.84 16.05
CA GLY A 28 2.92 -0.46 15.80
C GLY A 28 4.21 -0.70 16.57
N PRO A 29 5.01 -1.68 16.18
CA PRO A 29 4.71 -2.63 15.09
C PRO A 29 3.49 -3.49 15.39
N LEU A 30 2.67 -3.76 14.38
CA LEU A 30 1.57 -4.70 14.47
C LEU A 30 2.10 -6.14 14.34
N VAL A 31 1.37 -7.09 14.93
CA VAL A 31 1.65 -8.50 14.73
C VAL A 31 1.25 -8.88 13.30
N PRO A 32 2.14 -9.47 12.48
CA PRO A 32 1.91 -9.64 11.04
C PRO A 32 0.65 -10.45 10.67
N ASP A 33 0.34 -11.50 11.42
CA ASP A 33 -0.80 -12.38 11.17
C ASP A 33 -2.15 -11.72 11.49
N THR A 34 -2.16 -10.68 12.32
CA THR A 34 -3.37 -9.94 12.68
C THR A 34 -3.45 -8.54 12.05
N ALA A 35 -2.37 -8.07 11.42
CA ALA A 35 -2.28 -6.71 10.88
C ALA A 35 -3.40 -6.38 9.88
N PHE A 36 -3.87 -7.36 9.12
CA PHE A 36 -4.89 -7.21 8.07
C PHE A 36 -6.26 -7.76 8.45
N THR A 37 -6.51 -7.98 9.75
CA THR A 37 -7.86 -8.33 10.21
C THR A 37 -8.85 -7.19 9.96
N SER A 38 -10.15 -7.53 9.84
CA SER A 38 -11.20 -6.55 9.65
C SER A 38 -11.21 -5.45 10.72
N GLN A 39 -10.81 -5.77 11.95
CA GLN A 39 -10.70 -4.81 13.04
C GLN A 39 -9.58 -3.80 12.78
N ASN A 40 -8.39 -4.27 12.41
CA ASN A 40 -7.25 -3.39 12.12
C ASN A 40 -7.48 -2.55 10.85
N LEU A 41 -8.10 -3.12 9.82
CA LEU A 41 -8.46 -2.38 8.60
C LEU A 41 -9.51 -1.28 8.83
N LYS A 42 -10.32 -1.37 9.89
CA LYS A 42 -11.21 -0.27 10.32
C LYS A 42 -10.45 0.82 11.08
N ASN A 43 -9.42 0.45 11.84
CA ASN A 43 -8.68 1.38 12.68
C ASN A 43 -7.57 2.10 11.89
N PHE A 44 -7.00 1.46 10.87
CA PHE A 44 -5.86 1.98 10.11
C PHE A 44 -6.20 2.07 8.63
N ASN A 45 -6.10 3.25 8.07
CA ASN A 45 -6.32 3.48 6.64
C ASN A 45 -5.06 3.29 5.78
N ARG A 46 -3.91 3.10 6.41
CA ARG A 46 -2.62 2.83 5.77
C ARG A 46 -1.81 1.85 6.61
N ILE A 47 -1.20 0.89 5.97
CA ILE A 47 -0.33 -0.09 6.61
C ILE A 47 1.02 -0.05 5.88
N ALA A 48 2.10 0.17 6.62
CA ALA A 48 3.46 0.07 6.09
C ALA A 48 3.98 -1.34 6.33
N ALA A 49 4.24 -2.08 5.27
CA ALA A 49 4.92 -3.36 5.31
C ALA A 49 6.39 -3.17 4.94
N ILE A 50 7.31 -3.78 5.69
CA ILE A 50 8.75 -3.65 5.47
C ILE A 50 9.22 -4.67 4.42
N TYR A 51 8.60 -5.84 4.40
CA TYR A 51 8.87 -6.88 3.41
C TYR A 51 7.75 -6.94 2.39
N HIS A 52 8.12 -7.09 1.13
CA HIS A 52 7.23 -7.15 -0.02
C HIS A 52 6.02 -8.07 0.22
N ASP A 53 6.25 -9.32 0.60
CA ASP A 53 5.19 -10.32 0.74
C ASP A 53 4.29 -10.11 1.97
N GLN A 54 4.78 -9.41 3.00
CA GLN A 54 3.94 -9.00 4.14
C GLN A 54 2.81 -8.07 3.72
N GLY A 55 3.02 -7.25 2.71
CA GLY A 55 2.01 -6.35 2.17
C GLY A 55 1.22 -6.96 1.02
N LEU A 56 1.91 -7.57 0.05
CA LEU A 56 1.25 -8.03 -1.17
C LEU A 56 0.40 -9.27 -0.99
N THR A 57 0.79 -10.22 -0.13
CA THR A 57 -0.01 -11.41 0.11
C THR A 57 -1.41 -11.08 0.62
N PRO A 58 -1.59 -10.31 1.70
CA PRO A 58 -2.93 -9.92 2.16
C PRO A 58 -3.64 -8.97 1.18
N LEU A 59 -2.92 -8.05 0.53
CA LEU A 59 -3.51 -7.17 -0.48
C LEU A 59 -4.15 -7.97 -1.62
N LYS A 60 -3.42 -8.92 -2.18
CA LYS A 60 -3.92 -9.76 -3.28
C LYS A 60 -5.01 -10.74 -2.83
N SER A 61 -4.95 -11.22 -1.61
CA SER A 61 -6.01 -12.08 -1.07
C SER A 61 -7.34 -11.32 -0.89
N LEU A 62 -7.29 -10.04 -0.52
CA LEU A 62 -8.46 -9.24 -0.23
C LEU A 62 -8.96 -8.43 -1.44
N PHE A 63 -8.04 -7.94 -2.30
CA PHE A 63 -8.35 -6.92 -3.32
C PHE A 63 -7.69 -7.21 -4.68
N PHE A 64 -7.53 -8.46 -5.06
CA PHE A 64 -6.80 -8.88 -6.26
C PHE A 64 -7.14 -8.09 -7.53
N GLU A 65 -8.44 -7.85 -7.78
CA GLU A 65 -8.91 -7.22 -9.01
C GLU A 65 -8.80 -5.69 -9.04
N LYS A 66 -8.64 -5.07 -7.87
CA LYS A 66 -8.64 -3.60 -7.71
C LYS A 66 -7.31 -3.04 -7.26
N SER A 67 -6.34 -3.91 -6.94
CA SER A 67 -5.04 -3.45 -6.50
C SER A 67 -4.29 -2.75 -7.62
N ILE A 68 -3.61 -1.68 -7.26
CA ILE A 68 -2.76 -0.88 -8.15
C ILE A 68 -1.43 -0.60 -7.49
N ASN A 69 -0.44 -0.27 -8.28
CA ASN A 69 0.84 0.20 -7.81
C ASN A 69 0.93 1.72 -8.01
N VAL A 70 1.28 2.44 -6.96
CA VAL A 70 1.51 3.90 -6.99
C VAL A 70 2.91 4.18 -6.47
N SER A 71 3.75 4.83 -7.26
CA SER A 71 5.07 5.26 -6.81
C SER A 71 4.98 6.65 -6.20
N LEU A 72 5.37 6.75 -4.93
CA LEU A 72 5.36 8.01 -4.18
C LEU A 72 6.70 8.73 -4.28
N ASN A 73 6.69 10.02 -4.00
CA ASN A 73 7.88 10.89 -3.95
C ASN A 73 8.67 10.95 -5.26
N LEU A 74 7.98 10.89 -6.38
CA LEU A 74 8.53 11.13 -7.70
C LEU A 74 8.12 12.51 -8.23
N PRO A 75 8.92 13.14 -9.13
CA PRO A 75 8.53 14.39 -9.79
C PRO A 75 7.32 14.21 -10.72
N ILE A 76 7.05 12.99 -11.15
CA ILE A 76 5.91 12.62 -11.99
C ILE A 76 4.91 11.78 -11.19
N ILE A 77 3.64 11.76 -11.62
CA ILE A 77 2.63 10.82 -11.13
C ILE A 77 2.82 9.51 -11.87
N ARG A 78 3.04 8.43 -11.12
CA ARG A 78 3.20 7.08 -11.68
C ARG A 78 2.25 6.13 -10.99
N THR A 79 1.29 5.65 -11.74
CA THR A 79 0.38 4.57 -11.36
C THR A 79 0.54 3.42 -12.35
N SER A 80 0.33 2.21 -11.92
CA SER A 80 0.32 1.03 -12.80
C SER A 80 -0.57 -0.08 -12.23
N VAL A 81 -0.91 -1.01 -13.09
CA VAL A 81 -1.56 -2.26 -12.68
C VAL A 81 -0.64 -3.08 -11.78
N ASP A 82 -1.23 -3.90 -10.94
CA ASP A 82 -0.54 -4.77 -9.98
C ASP A 82 -0.59 -6.25 -10.40
N HIS A 83 -0.57 -6.52 -11.70
CA HIS A 83 -0.50 -7.87 -12.23
C HIS A 83 0.71 -8.04 -13.15
N GLY A 84 1.12 -9.30 -13.33
CA GLY A 84 2.20 -9.68 -14.23
C GLY A 84 1.81 -9.58 -15.70
N THR A 85 2.71 -10.04 -16.57
CA THR A 85 2.59 -9.97 -18.04
C THR A 85 1.47 -10.82 -18.62
N ALA A 86 0.98 -11.83 -17.86
CA ALA A 86 -0.16 -12.68 -18.24
C ALA A 86 -0.11 -13.21 -19.69
N PHE A 87 1.04 -13.72 -20.11
CA PHE A 87 1.26 -14.24 -21.47
C PHE A 87 0.30 -15.35 -21.85
N ASP A 88 -0.16 -16.12 -20.88
CA ASP A 88 -1.11 -17.21 -21.03
C ASP A 88 -2.47 -16.77 -21.58
N ILE A 89 -2.86 -15.53 -21.36
CA ILE A 89 -4.12 -14.93 -21.83
C ILE A 89 -3.92 -13.85 -22.90
N ALA A 90 -2.69 -13.64 -23.34
CA ALA A 90 -2.40 -12.64 -24.38
C ALA A 90 -3.21 -12.93 -25.66
N TYR A 91 -3.76 -11.90 -26.28
CA TYR A 91 -4.60 -11.96 -27.50
C TYR A 91 -5.91 -12.77 -27.37
N LYS A 92 -6.27 -13.28 -26.20
CA LYS A 92 -7.51 -14.06 -26.00
C LYS A 92 -8.75 -13.21 -25.70
N GLY A 93 -8.60 -11.92 -25.48
CA GLY A 93 -9.72 -11.02 -25.17
C GLY A 93 -10.39 -11.26 -23.81
N VAL A 94 -9.76 -12.01 -22.90
CA VAL A 94 -10.30 -12.39 -21.58
C VAL A 94 -9.67 -11.65 -20.41
N ALA A 95 -8.75 -10.72 -20.70
CA ALA A 95 -8.07 -9.94 -19.65
C ALA A 95 -9.05 -9.04 -18.90
N LYS A 96 -8.99 -9.05 -17.57
CA LYS A 96 -9.75 -8.12 -16.73
C LYS A 96 -9.09 -6.75 -16.74
N ILE A 97 -9.88 -5.70 -16.99
CA ILE A 97 -9.38 -4.33 -17.14
C ILE A 97 -9.57 -3.48 -15.88
N SER A 98 -10.15 -4.02 -14.81
CA SER A 98 -10.50 -3.27 -13.59
C SER A 98 -9.31 -2.59 -12.95
N SER A 99 -8.19 -3.29 -12.78
CA SER A 99 -6.95 -2.69 -12.23
C SER A 99 -6.38 -1.57 -13.11
N PHE A 100 -6.51 -1.67 -14.44
CA PHE A 100 -6.11 -0.61 -15.36
C PHE A 100 -6.97 0.64 -15.20
N ILE A 101 -8.29 0.48 -15.12
CA ILE A 101 -9.23 1.59 -14.90
C ILE A 101 -8.97 2.26 -13.55
N GLU A 102 -8.75 1.47 -12.51
CA GLU A 102 -8.39 2.00 -11.19
C GLU A 102 -7.06 2.77 -11.22
N ALA A 103 -6.03 2.25 -11.89
CA ALA A 103 -4.75 2.95 -12.03
C ALA A 103 -4.90 4.30 -12.74
N ALA A 104 -5.68 4.36 -13.82
CA ALA A 104 -5.97 5.60 -14.54
C ALA A 104 -6.76 6.59 -13.67
N SER A 105 -7.79 6.12 -12.97
CA SER A 105 -8.60 6.94 -12.05
C SER A 105 -7.75 7.54 -10.93
N TRP A 106 -6.85 6.75 -10.35
CA TRP A 106 -5.94 7.23 -9.32
C TRP A 106 -4.91 8.24 -9.85
N ALA A 107 -4.45 8.10 -11.09
CA ALA A 107 -3.58 9.10 -11.71
C ALA A 107 -4.26 10.47 -11.78
N VAL A 108 -5.54 10.51 -12.18
CA VAL A 108 -6.35 11.74 -12.23
C VAL A 108 -6.51 12.32 -10.82
N LYS A 109 -6.94 11.53 -9.85
CA LYS A 109 -7.11 11.98 -8.45
C LYS A 109 -5.82 12.57 -7.86
N LEU A 110 -4.68 11.95 -8.12
CA LEU A 110 -3.39 12.44 -7.65
C LEU A 110 -3.00 13.76 -8.34
N TYR A 111 -3.29 13.90 -9.62
CA TYR A 111 -3.07 15.14 -10.36
C TYR A 111 -3.91 16.30 -9.80
N GLU A 112 -5.20 16.08 -9.60
CA GLU A 112 -6.10 17.06 -9.01
C GLU A 112 -5.64 17.48 -7.61
N THR A 113 -5.29 16.50 -6.76
CA THR A 113 -4.81 16.76 -5.39
C THR A 113 -3.51 17.57 -5.38
N LYS A 114 -2.62 17.35 -6.35
CA LYS A 114 -1.37 18.10 -6.47
C LYS A 114 -1.62 19.57 -6.85
N ASN A 115 -2.56 19.80 -7.75
CA ASN A 115 -2.88 21.16 -8.23
C ASN A 115 -3.70 21.98 -7.22
N LEU A 116 -4.44 21.35 -6.30
CA LEU A 116 -5.16 22.05 -5.23
C LEU A 116 -4.24 22.56 -4.10
N LYS A 117 -2.96 22.14 -4.09
CA LYS A 117 -1.97 22.56 -3.08
C LYS A 117 -1.01 23.66 -3.58
N ASN A 118 -1.13 24.07 -4.82
CA ASN A 118 -0.43 25.22 -5.40
C ASN A 118 -1.38 26.40 -5.55
#